data_1aa79c11ec7ea0a99ab8cc802c034db9
#
_entry.id   1aa79c11ec7ea0a99ab8cc802c034db9
#
_cell.length_a   1.000
_cell.length_b   1.000
_cell.length_c   1.000
_cell.angle_alpha   90.00
_cell.angle_beta   90.00
_cell.angle_gamma   90.00
#
_symmetry.space_group_name_H-M   'P 1'
#
loop_
_entity.id
_entity.type
_entity.pdbx_description
1 polymer ?
#
loop_
_entity_poly.entity_id
_entity_poly.type
_entity_poly.pdbx_seq_one_letter_code
_entity_poly.pdbx_strand_id
1 'polypeptide(L)'
;MKRIFSIFLILFISCSYGASEQLESDSLEAVAESTDAITQTTFRYINTSETVVTENFTDKKTIIIFWADYWGVCRRELPVVEKELANISNEYDVIALAHSQYDPTMKWVNENLNGNLTIGFSTPELRDHFKIVGQPISIVLDTNGEIISRTYGEIDLTNF
;
A
#
# COMPACT_ATOMS: atom_id res chain seq x y z
N MET A 1 -74.83 -47.42 -13.36
CA MET A 1 -74.10 -46.43 -12.53
C MET A 1 -73.02 -47.22 -11.84
N LYS A 2 -71.82 -47.30 -12.42
CA LYS A 2 -70.67 -47.99 -11.85
C LYS A 2 -69.50 -47.01 -11.88
N ARG A 3 -69.02 -46.52 -10.71
CA ARG A 3 -67.85 -45.68 -10.55
C ARG A 3 -66.63 -46.59 -10.53
N ILE A 4 -65.73 -46.42 -11.44
CA ILE A 4 -64.43 -47.08 -11.49
C ILE A 4 -63.44 -46.16 -10.86
N PHE A 5 -62.85 -46.56 -9.71
CA PHE A 5 -61.77 -45.88 -9.03
C PHE A 5 -60.46 -46.36 -9.70
N SER A 6 -59.75 -45.45 -10.34
CA SER A 6 -58.43 -45.73 -10.89
C SER A 6 -57.42 -45.28 -9.87
N ILE A 7 -56.66 -46.22 -9.32
CA ILE A 7 -55.55 -45.96 -8.39
C ILE A 7 -54.31 -45.72 -9.22
N PHE A 8 -53.83 -44.49 -9.15
CA PHE A 8 -52.58 -44.13 -9.81
C PHE A 8 -51.43 -44.39 -8.81
N LEU A 9 -50.63 -45.44 -9.12
CA LEU A 9 -49.43 -45.78 -8.37
C LEU A 9 -48.30 -44.85 -8.82
N ILE A 10 -47.90 -43.87 -8.02
CA ILE A 10 -46.75 -43.02 -8.28
C ILE A 10 -45.51 -43.73 -7.78
N LEU A 11 -44.67 -44.21 -8.70
CA LEU A 11 -43.33 -44.69 -8.42
C LEU A 11 -42.42 -43.49 -8.19
N PHE A 12 -41.96 -43.30 -6.93
CA PHE A 12 -40.86 -42.39 -6.63
C PHE A 12 -39.54 -43.02 -7.08
N ILE A 13 -38.99 -42.50 -8.18
CA ILE A 13 -37.62 -42.75 -8.57
C ILE A 13 -36.76 -41.77 -7.74
N SER A 14 -36.12 -42.26 -6.70
CA SER A 14 -35.11 -41.52 -5.96
C SER A 14 -33.85 -41.49 -6.84
N CYS A 15 -33.63 -40.40 -7.51
CA CYS A 15 -32.36 -40.11 -8.18
C CYS A 15 -31.44 -39.46 -7.13
N SER A 16 -30.47 -40.24 -6.64
CA SER A 16 -29.32 -39.74 -5.92
C SER A 16 -28.51 -38.86 -6.86
N TYR A 17 -28.63 -37.53 -6.72
CA TYR A 17 -27.61 -36.58 -7.19
C TYR A 17 -26.74 -36.21 -6.01
N GLY A 18 -25.76 -37.02 -5.77
CA GLY A 18 -24.62 -36.63 -4.98
C GLY A 18 -23.57 -36.02 -5.91
N ALA A 19 -22.89 -35.02 -5.40
CA ALA A 19 -21.70 -34.37 -5.94
C ALA A 19 -21.98 -33.15 -6.85
N SER A 20 -21.94 -32.00 -6.23
CA SER A 20 -21.18 -30.82 -6.68
C SER A 20 -21.59 -29.54 -5.89
N GLU A 21 -21.33 -29.53 -4.59
CA GLU A 21 -21.36 -28.29 -3.80
C GLU A 21 -20.13 -28.25 -2.89
N GLN A 22 -18.94 -28.26 -3.49
CA GLN A 22 -17.68 -28.09 -2.76
C GLN A 22 -16.63 -27.33 -3.57
N LEU A 23 -17.04 -26.43 -4.46
CA LEU A 23 -16.11 -25.64 -5.29
C LEU A 23 -16.31 -24.11 -5.18
N GLU A 24 -17.18 -23.65 -4.26
CA GLU A 24 -17.39 -22.20 -4.06
C GLU A 24 -16.92 -21.64 -2.71
N SER A 25 -16.40 -22.49 -1.81
CA SER A 25 -15.84 -21.96 -0.54
C SER A 25 -14.36 -21.65 -0.60
N ASP A 26 -13.63 -22.15 -1.61
CA ASP A 26 -12.18 -21.98 -1.71
C ASP A 26 -11.76 -20.68 -2.41
N SER A 27 -12.69 -20.02 -3.11
CA SER A 27 -12.41 -18.72 -3.76
C SER A 27 -12.70 -17.50 -2.89
N LEU A 28 -13.39 -17.67 -1.76
CA LEU A 28 -13.70 -16.57 -0.84
C LEU A 28 -12.69 -16.43 0.31
N GLU A 29 -11.93 -17.47 0.63
CA GLU A 29 -10.84 -17.37 1.61
C GLU A 29 -9.58 -16.70 1.04
N ALA A 30 -9.35 -16.80 -0.26
CA ALA A 30 -8.19 -16.16 -0.89
C ALA A 30 -8.30 -14.63 -1.03
N VAL A 31 -9.50 -14.04 -0.84
CA VAL A 31 -9.72 -12.58 -0.91
C VAL A 31 -9.67 -11.93 0.48
N ALA A 32 -9.78 -12.70 1.56
CA ALA A 32 -9.75 -12.17 2.92
C ALA A 32 -8.32 -11.92 3.45
N GLU A 33 -7.27 -12.41 2.78
CA GLU A 33 -5.89 -12.28 3.24
C GLU A 33 -5.18 -11.02 2.74
N SER A 34 -5.86 -10.13 2.03
CA SER A 34 -5.27 -8.90 1.50
C SER A 34 -5.60 -7.63 2.30
N THR A 35 -6.26 -7.75 3.46
CA THR A 35 -6.67 -6.57 4.25
C THR A 35 -5.69 -6.17 5.36
N ASP A 36 -4.62 -6.93 5.59
CA ASP A 36 -3.54 -6.53 6.51
C ASP A 36 -2.50 -5.67 5.79
N ALA A 37 -2.95 -4.54 5.26
CA ALA A 37 -2.07 -3.71 4.45
C ALA A 37 -1.03 -2.95 5.27
N ILE A 38 -1.31 -2.64 6.54
CA ILE A 38 -0.44 -1.83 7.39
C ILE A 38 -0.52 -2.34 8.82
N THR A 39 0.56 -2.95 9.27
CA THR A 39 0.76 -3.33 10.67
C THR A 39 1.79 -2.38 11.31
N GLN A 40 1.96 -2.48 12.61
CA GLN A 40 2.97 -1.70 13.35
C GLN A 40 4.41 -1.99 12.88
N THR A 41 4.64 -3.11 12.18
CA THR A 41 5.97 -3.54 11.74
C THR A 41 6.16 -3.52 10.22
N THR A 42 5.12 -3.23 9.45
CA THR A 42 5.19 -3.23 7.97
C THR A 42 4.32 -2.14 7.37
N PHE A 43 4.69 -1.66 6.19
CA PHE A 43 3.83 -0.81 5.36
C PHE A 43 3.96 -1.19 3.87
N ARG A 44 2.96 -0.80 3.07
CA ARG A 44 2.90 -1.13 1.65
C ARG A 44 2.79 0.13 0.81
N TYR A 45 3.55 0.17 -0.27
CA TYR A 45 3.50 1.24 -1.26
C TYR A 45 3.66 0.67 -2.68
N ILE A 46 3.43 1.49 -3.70
CA ILE A 46 3.65 1.11 -5.10
C ILE A 46 5.04 1.62 -5.51
N ASN A 47 5.91 0.73 -5.98
CA ASN A 47 7.24 1.11 -6.44
C ASN A 47 7.21 1.70 -7.86
N THR A 48 8.39 2.08 -8.37
CA THR A 48 8.54 2.65 -9.72
C THR A 48 8.31 1.65 -10.87
N SER A 49 8.07 0.39 -10.56
CA SER A 49 7.64 -0.64 -11.53
C SER A 49 6.15 -0.96 -11.43
N GLU A 50 5.36 -0.08 -10.79
CA GLU A 50 3.92 -0.23 -10.54
C GLU A 50 3.54 -1.50 -9.75
N THR A 51 4.50 -2.02 -9.00
CA THR A 51 4.31 -3.19 -8.15
C THR A 51 4.10 -2.78 -6.69
N VAL A 52 3.16 -3.43 -6.01
CA VAL A 52 3.00 -3.25 -4.56
C VAL A 52 4.16 -3.93 -3.85
N VAL A 53 4.90 -3.14 -3.09
CA VAL A 53 6.01 -3.59 -2.25
C VAL A 53 5.60 -3.53 -0.79
N THR A 54 5.97 -4.53 -0.02
CA THR A 54 5.85 -4.53 1.44
C THR A 54 7.21 -4.21 2.03
N GLU A 55 7.29 -3.12 2.78
CA GLU A 55 8.49 -2.71 3.48
C GLU A 55 8.39 -3.11 4.94
N ASN A 56 9.47 -3.67 5.48
CA ASN A 56 9.58 -4.03 6.88
C ASN A 56 10.49 -3.03 7.58
N PHE A 57 10.15 -2.63 8.79
CA PHE A 57 11.05 -1.87 9.64
C PHE A 57 12.25 -2.73 9.98
N THR A 58 13.43 -2.13 9.81
CA THR A 58 14.73 -2.77 10.00
C THR A 58 15.40 -2.25 11.28
N ASP A 59 16.71 -2.42 11.37
CA ASP A 59 17.51 -1.90 12.49
C ASP A 59 17.67 -0.37 12.45
N LYS A 60 17.17 0.29 11.39
CA LYS A 60 17.21 1.75 11.23
C LYS A 60 15.84 2.38 11.40
N LYS A 61 15.84 3.64 11.80
CA LYS A 61 14.64 4.48 11.71
C LYS A 61 14.27 4.73 10.26
N THR A 62 13.00 4.96 9.98
CA THR A 62 12.52 5.21 8.60
C THR A 62 11.94 6.61 8.51
N ILE A 63 12.40 7.38 7.53
CA ILE A 63 11.80 8.66 7.16
C ILE A 63 10.92 8.43 5.93
N ILE A 64 9.61 8.61 6.07
CA ILE A 64 8.67 8.57 4.97
C ILE A 64 8.29 10.00 4.61
N ILE A 65 8.57 10.38 3.35
CA ILE A 65 8.24 11.69 2.81
C ILE A 65 7.05 11.54 1.87
N PHE A 66 5.89 12.11 2.22
CA PHE A 66 4.74 12.20 1.32
C PHE A 66 4.83 13.49 0.50
N TRP A 67 4.81 13.36 -0.82
CA TRP A 67 5.03 14.47 -1.74
C TRP A 67 4.17 14.40 -3.01
N ALA A 68 4.26 15.42 -3.87
CA ALA A 68 3.65 15.42 -5.19
C ALA A 68 4.49 16.21 -6.20
N ASP A 69 4.58 15.71 -7.43
CA ASP A 69 5.35 16.32 -8.52
C ASP A 69 4.81 17.66 -8.98
N TYR A 70 3.50 17.90 -8.83
CA TYR A 70 2.85 19.19 -9.16
C TYR A 70 3.00 20.24 -8.06
N TRP A 71 3.59 19.90 -6.89
CA TRP A 71 3.75 20.83 -5.77
C TRP A 71 5.13 21.44 -5.75
N GLY A 72 5.21 22.77 -5.95
CA GLY A 72 6.48 23.48 -6.11
C GLY A 72 7.45 23.37 -4.93
N VAL A 73 6.96 23.23 -3.69
CA VAL A 73 7.80 23.00 -2.51
C VAL A 73 8.47 21.64 -2.63
N CYS A 74 7.71 20.57 -2.89
CA CYS A 74 8.25 19.21 -3.02
C CYS A 74 9.35 19.13 -4.09
N ARG A 75 9.12 19.80 -5.23
CA ARG A 75 10.09 19.83 -6.36
C ARG A 75 11.41 20.51 -6.00
N ARG A 76 11.41 21.48 -5.08
CA ARG A 76 12.63 22.12 -4.60
C ARG A 76 13.35 21.28 -3.55
N GLU A 77 12.58 20.64 -2.66
CA GLU A 77 13.12 19.93 -1.49
C GLU A 77 13.71 18.56 -1.84
N LEU A 78 13.06 17.77 -2.69
CA LEU A 78 13.49 16.39 -2.96
C LEU A 78 14.93 16.27 -3.50
N PRO A 79 15.42 17.14 -4.40
CA PRO A 79 16.84 17.11 -4.79
C PRO A 79 17.81 17.45 -3.66
N VAL A 80 17.37 18.24 -2.68
CA VAL A 80 18.16 18.56 -1.47
C VAL A 80 18.21 17.34 -0.56
N VAL A 81 17.04 16.72 -0.31
CA VAL A 81 16.94 15.45 0.44
C VAL A 81 17.89 14.41 -0.13
N GLU A 82 17.86 14.19 -1.46
CA GLU A 82 18.71 13.19 -2.11
C GLU A 82 20.21 13.45 -1.87
N LYS A 83 20.64 14.70 -1.85
CA LYS A 83 22.04 15.06 -1.55
C LYS A 83 22.43 14.78 -0.12
N GLU A 84 21.51 14.99 0.82
CA GLU A 84 21.74 14.81 2.25
C GLU A 84 21.66 13.35 2.71
N LEU A 85 21.17 12.42 1.85
CA LEU A 85 21.04 11.00 2.22
C LEU A 85 22.34 10.39 2.76
N ALA A 86 23.49 10.73 2.17
CA ALA A 86 24.77 10.19 2.60
C ALA A 86 25.11 10.52 4.06
N ASN A 87 24.61 11.64 4.58
CA ASN A 87 24.86 12.09 5.94
C ASN A 87 24.06 11.34 6.99
N ILE A 88 22.88 10.81 6.60
CA ILE A 88 21.94 10.18 7.54
C ILE A 88 21.74 8.68 7.29
N SER A 89 22.25 8.13 6.19
CA SER A 89 22.01 6.73 5.75
C SER A 89 22.51 5.66 6.73
N ASN A 90 23.36 6.00 7.68
CA ASN A 90 23.80 5.08 8.73
C ASN A 90 22.70 4.83 9.78
N GLU A 91 21.82 5.80 10.02
CA GLU A 91 20.80 5.77 11.05
C GLU A 91 19.37 5.68 10.48
N TYR A 92 19.16 6.20 9.28
CA TYR A 92 17.84 6.30 8.66
C TYR A 92 17.79 5.65 7.28
N ASP A 93 16.68 4.95 7.01
CA ASP A 93 16.22 4.67 5.66
C ASP A 93 15.24 5.78 5.24
N VAL A 94 15.34 6.27 4.00
CA VAL A 94 14.51 7.37 3.51
C VAL A 94 13.74 6.92 2.26
N ILE A 95 12.42 7.10 2.30
CA ILE A 95 11.51 6.73 1.23
C ILE A 95 10.61 7.92 0.90
N ALA A 96 10.58 8.34 -0.36
CA ALA A 96 9.70 9.41 -0.84
C ALA A 96 8.51 8.82 -1.61
N LEU A 97 7.31 8.97 -1.04
CA LEU A 97 6.07 8.40 -1.57
C LEU A 97 5.19 9.47 -2.22
N ALA A 98 5.09 9.43 -3.53
CA ALA A 98 4.30 10.38 -4.31
C ALA A 98 2.79 10.15 -4.13
N HIS A 99 2.04 11.24 -4.12
CA HIS A 99 0.59 11.28 -4.27
C HIS A 99 0.23 12.02 -5.56
N SER A 100 0.50 11.40 -6.68
CA SER A 100 0.33 11.98 -8.03
C SER A 100 0.26 10.88 -9.09
N GLN A 101 0.01 11.27 -10.34
CA GLN A 101 -0.04 10.33 -11.46
C GLN A 101 1.36 9.78 -11.77
N TYR A 102 1.42 8.52 -12.18
CA TYR A 102 2.67 7.79 -12.39
C TYR A 102 3.58 8.45 -13.44
N ASP A 103 3.11 8.59 -14.68
CA ASP A 103 3.94 9.05 -15.80
C ASP A 103 4.55 10.45 -15.57
N PRO A 104 3.78 11.50 -15.20
CA PRO A 104 4.35 12.82 -14.96
C PRO A 104 5.31 12.82 -13.77
N THR A 105 5.03 12.06 -12.72
CA THR A 105 5.92 11.91 -11.56
C THR A 105 7.24 11.27 -11.96
N MET A 106 7.21 10.13 -12.67
CA MET A 106 8.42 9.44 -13.08
C MET A 106 9.23 10.25 -14.10
N LYS A 107 8.55 10.99 -14.97
CA LYS A 107 9.24 11.93 -15.87
C LYS A 107 10.03 12.96 -15.04
N TRP A 108 9.36 13.60 -14.07
CA TRP A 108 10.02 14.59 -13.21
C TRP A 108 11.17 13.98 -12.40
N VAL A 109 10.98 12.80 -11.80
CA VAL A 109 12.01 12.08 -11.04
C VAL A 109 13.25 11.82 -11.90
N ASN A 110 13.07 11.27 -13.11
CA ASN A 110 14.18 10.96 -14.03
C ASN A 110 14.92 12.21 -14.53
N GLU A 111 14.26 13.36 -14.57
CA GLU A 111 14.86 14.63 -15.01
C GLU A 111 15.58 15.38 -13.88
N ASN A 112 15.25 15.13 -12.61
CA ASN A 112 15.65 15.99 -11.49
C ASN A 112 16.37 15.26 -10.35
N LEU A 113 16.30 13.92 -10.25
CA LEU A 113 16.97 13.12 -9.23
C LEU A 113 18.02 12.20 -9.85
N ASN A 114 19.00 11.77 -9.04
CA ASN A 114 20.11 10.93 -9.48
C ASN A 114 19.89 9.43 -9.22
N GLY A 115 18.76 9.05 -8.64
CA GLY A 115 18.41 7.67 -8.35
C GLY A 115 18.94 7.13 -7.02
N ASN A 116 19.41 7.98 -6.12
CA ASN A 116 19.86 7.59 -4.79
C ASN A 116 18.71 7.55 -3.77
N LEU A 117 17.62 8.30 -4.01
CA LEU A 117 16.45 8.34 -3.18
C LEU A 117 15.45 7.25 -3.60
N THR A 118 15.01 6.44 -2.65
CA THR A 118 13.94 5.47 -2.90
C THR A 118 12.64 6.21 -3.19
N ILE A 119 12.09 6.02 -4.38
CA ILE A 119 10.84 6.63 -4.84
C ILE A 119 9.75 5.57 -4.95
N GLY A 120 8.57 5.90 -4.46
CA GLY A 120 7.36 5.09 -4.61
C GLY A 120 6.11 5.97 -4.65
N PHE A 121 4.96 5.31 -4.65
CA PHE A 121 3.63 5.96 -4.68
C PHE A 121 2.83 5.51 -3.46
N SER A 122 2.25 6.47 -2.77
CA SER A 122 1.44 6.21 -1.59
C SER A 122 0.08 5.63 -1.98
N THR A 123 -0.32 4.54 -1.30
CA THR A 123 -1.68 4.02 -1.43
C THR A 123 -2.67 4.83 -0.59
N PRO A 124 -3.99 4.79 -0.91
CA PRO A 124 -5.01 5.42 -0.07
C PRO A 124 -4.97 4.92 1.38
N GLU A 125 -4.78 3.61 1.57
CA GLU A 125 -4.71 2.95 2.88
C GLU A 125 -3.51 3.48 3.70
N LEU A 126 -2.36 3.64 3.05
CA LEU A 126 -1.16 4.17 3.69
C LEU A 126 -1.36 5.62 4.14
N ARG A 127 -1.96 6.46 3.28
CA ARG A 127 -2.26 7.85 3.63
C ARG A 127 -3.28 7.95 4.76
N ASP A 128 -4.30 7.08 4.77
CA ASP A 128 -5.28 7.04 5.84
C ASP A 128 -4.65 6.58 7.16
N HIS A 129 -3.80 5.55 7.13
CA HIS A 129 -3.06 5.07 8.28
C HIS A 129 -2.22 6.19 8.92
N PHE A 130 -1.43 6.89 8.13
CA PHE A 130 -0.61 8.00 8.61
C PHE A 130 -1.36 9.33 8.73
N LYS A 131 -2.67 9.37 8.49
CA LYS A 131 -3.52 10.59 8.56
C LYS A 131 -2.92 11.75 7.75
N ILE A 132 -2.56 11.48 6.50
CA ILE A 132 -1.96 12.46 5.59
C ILE A 132 -3.04 13.38 5.05
N VAL A 133 -2.99 14.65 5.46
CA VAL A 133 -3.96 15.68 5.06
C VAL A 133 -3.38 16.70 4.08
N GLY A 134 -2.09 16.64 3.80
CA GLY A 134 -1.39 17.55 2.88
C GLY A 134 0.05 17.12 2.64
N GLN A 135 0.72 17.80 1.71
CA GLN A 135 2.13 17.56 1.36
C GLN A 135 2.89 18.87 1.13
N PRO A 136 4.24 18.90 1.27
CA PRO A 136 5.04 17.80 1.80
C PRO A 136 4.81 17.57 3.30
N ILE A 137 4.95 16.32 3.70
CA ILE A 137 4.99 15.93 5.10
C ILE A 137 6.05 14.84 5.26
N SER A 138 6.89 14.96 6.27
CA SER A 138 7.85 13.95 6.69
C SER A 138 7.39 13.28 7.97
N ILE A 139 7.41 11.96 8.00
CA ILE A 139 7.09 11.14 9.17
C ILE A 139 8.31 10.31 9.48
N VAL A 140 8.76 10.36 10.72
CA VAL A 140 9.86 9.53 11.20
C VAL A 140 9.30 8.41 12.06
N LEU A 141 9.67 7.20 11.71
CA LEU A 141 9.31 5.99 12.43
C LEU A 141 10.55 5.43 13.15
N ASP A 142 10.34 4.88 14.33
CA ASP A 142 11.36 4.08 15.00
C ASP A 142 11.49 2.68 14.34
N THR A 143 12.38 1.85 14.89
CA THR A 143 12.62 0.47 14.44
C THR A 143 11.44 -0.48 14.67
N ASN A 144 10.42 -0.08 15.41
CA ASN A 144 9.17 -0.82 15.63
C ASN A 144 8.02 -0.30 14.76
N GLY A 145 8.26 0.76 13.96
CA GLY A 145 7.23 1.40 13.14
C GLY A 145 6.38 2.42 13.88
N GLU A 146 6.75 2.81 15.10
CA GLU A 146 6.04 3.85 15.85
C GLU A 146 6.45 5.24 15.37
N ILE A 147 5.48 6.15 15.24
CA ILE A 147 5.74 7.52 14.81
C ILE A 147 6.42 8.29 15.94
N ILE A 148 7.65 8.72 15.73
CA ILE A 148 8.42 9.53 16.68
C ILE A 148 8.49 11.00 16.29
N SER A 149 8.26 11.34 15.02
CA SER A 149 8.18 12.73 14.55
C SER A 149 7.27 12.88 13.35
N ARG A 150 6.69 14.07 13.20
CA ARG A 150 5.84 14.46 12.08
C ARG A 150 6.05 15.95 11.77
N THR A 151 6.55 16.26 10.58
CA THR A 151 6.83 17.64 10.15
C THR A 151 6.10 17.94 8.85
N TYR A 152 5.35 19.04 8.85
CA TYR A 152 4.67 19.57 7.66
C TYR A 152 5.49 20.69 7.02
N GLY A 153 5.48 20.76 5.70
CA GLY A 153 6.17 21.79 4.95
C GLY A 153 7.58 21.37 4.59
N GLU A 154 8.55 22.28 4.74
CA GLU A 154 9.94 22.08 4.34
C GLU A 154 10.55 20.80 4.94
N ILE A 155 11.23 20.03 4.10
CA ILE A 155 11.84 18.76 4.49
C ILE A 155 13.27 19.05 4.97
N ASP A 156 13.41 19.23 6.27
CA ASP A 156 14.72 19.49 6.89
C ASP A 156 15.28 18.20 7.48
N LEU A 157 16.30 17.63 6.86
CA LEU A 157 17.01 16.44 7.33
C LEU A 157 18.17 16.79 8.28
N THR A 158 18.47 18.05 8.52
CA THR A 158 19.62 18.46 9.39
C THR A 158 19.33 18.31 10.88
N ASN A 159 18.07 18.10 11.23
CA ASN A 159 17.62 17.94 12.63
C ASN A 159 17.36 16.46 13.01
N PHE A 160 17.80 15.50 12.18
CA PHE A 160 17.68 14.08 12.44
C PHE A 160 19.02 13.43 12.83
#